data_e633de2cfcd625933c8572f0420bc3a9
#
_entry.id   e633de2cfcd625933c8572f0420bc3a9
#
_cell.length_a   1.000
_cell.length_b   1.000
_cell.length_c   1.000
_cell.angle_alpha   90.00
_cell.angle_beta   90.00
_cell.angle_gamma   90.00
#
_symmetry.space_group_name_H-M   'P 1'
#
loop_
_entity.id
_entity.type
_entity.pdbx_description
1 polymer ?
#
loop_
_entity_poly.entity_id
_entity_poly.type
_entity_poly.pdbx_seq_one_letter_code
_entity_poly.pdbx_strand_id
1 'polypeptide(L)'
;MKKILIQTIIISLFFVIHNAKANIKSITEGDVDAKVKLIVFESLTCSHCADFHKNVYPSLKTDFIDKGLILIEFRNFPLDMAAFNASKIAHCKNDGNSEILHYLYKNQSSWVRGSTI
;
A
#
# COMPACT_ATOMS: atom_id res chain seq x y z
N MET A 1 -28.79 -22.96 -36.68
CA MET A 1 -27.36 -23.15 -36.36
C MET A 1 -26.60 -21.85 -36.14
N LYS A 2 -26.62 -20.84 -37.05
CA LYS A 2 -25.88 -19.57 -36.86
C LYS A 2 -26.26 -18.78 -35.58
N LYS A 3 -27.56 -18.72 -35.18
CA LYS A 3 -28.02 -18.02 -33.98
C LYS A 3 -27.50 -18.66 -32.67
N ILE A 4 -27.44 -19.99 -32.63
CA ILE A 4 -26.93 -20.73 -31.46
C ILE A 4 -25.42 -20.52 -31.33
N LEU A 5 -24.67 -20.50 -32.43
CA LEU A 5 -23.23 -20.26 -32.46
C LEU A 5 -22.89 -18.85 -31.92
N ILE A 6 -23.64 -17.83 -32.33
CA ILE A 6 -23.47 -16.45 -31.87
C ILE A 6 -23.78 -16.32 -30.38
N GLN A 7 -24.85 -16.99 -29.90
CA GLN A 7 -25.21 -16.97 -28.48
C GLN A 7 -24.17 -17.65 -27.60
N THR A 8 -23.59 -18.77 -28.03
CA THR A 8 -22.52 -19.45 -27.29
C THR A 8 -21.22 -18.63 -27.23
N ILE A 9 -20.88 -17.90 -28.31
CA ILE A 9 -19.72 -17.00 -28.34
C ILE A 9 -19.90 -15.82 -27.38
N ILE A 10 -21.10 -15.22 -27.33
CA ILE A 10 -21.40 -14.09 -26.44
C ILE A 10 -21.34 -14.52 -24.98
N ILE A 11 -21.89 -15.70 -24.64
CA ILE A 11 -21.85 -16.24 -23.28
C ILE A 11 -20.40 -16.58 -22.86
N SER A 12 -19.60 -17.13 -23.78
CA SER A 12 -18.19 -17.43 -23.52
C SER A 12 -17.36 -16.16 -23.30
N LEU A 13 -17.62 -15.08 -24.04
CA LEU A 13 -16.97 -13.77 -23.86
C LEU A 13 -17.31 -13.15 -22.49
N PHE A 14 -18.54 -13.31 -22.00
CA PHE A 14 -18.96 -12.79 -20.70
C PHE A 14 -18.24 -13.48 -19.52
N PHE A 15 -17.87 -14.77 -19.64
CA PHE A 15 -17.16 -15.52 -18.61
C PHE A 15 -15.67 -15.14 -18.50
N VAL A 16 -15.05 -14.64 -19.55
CA VAL A 16 -13.62 -14.28 -19.56
C VAL A 16 -13.36 -12.95 -18.84
N ILE A 17 -14.35 -12.07 -18.75
CA ILE A 17 -14.18 -10.70 -18.21
C ILE A 17 -14.18 -10.66 -16.67
N HIS A 18 -14.61 -11.73 -15.98
CA HIS A 18 -14.83 -11.71 -14.51
C HIS A 18 -13.61 -12.02 -13.64
N ASN A 19 -12.41 -12.20 -14.21
CA ASN A 19 -11.23 -12.60 -13.44
C ASN A 19 -10.10 -11.55 -13.35
N ALA A 20 -10.36 -10.27 -13.65
CA ALA A 20 -9.38 -9.22 -13.42
C ALA A 20 -9.31 -8.89 -11.92
N LYS A 21 -8.64 -9.74 -11.12
CA LYS A 21 -8.22 -9.38 -9.77
C LYS A 21 -7.06 -8.39 -9.90
N ALA A 22 -7.31 -7.12 -9.59
CA ALA A 22 -6.24 -6.16 -9.38
C ALA A 22 -5.42 -6.64 -8.17
N ASN A 23 -4.23 -7.19 -8.43
CA ASN A 23 -3.31 -7.62 -7.39
C ASN A 23 -2.43 -6.42 -6.99
N ILE A 24 -2.82 -5.71 -5.91
CA ILE A 24 -2.02 -4.64 -5.34
C ILE A 24 -0.98 -5.28 -4.44
N LYS A 25 0.30 -5.04 -4.75
CA LYS A 25 1.42 -5.50 -3.94
C LYS A 25 1.44 -4.76 -2.60
N SER A 26 1.58 -5.51 -1.50
CA SER A 26 1.84 -4.92 -0.17
C SER A 26 3.16 -4.16 -0.17
N ILE A 27 3.19 -3.01 0.49
CA ILE A 27 4.43 -2.26 0.74
C ILE A 27 5.11 -2.93 1.92
N THR A 28 6.31 -3.46 1.71
CA THR A 28 7.06 -4.21 2.73
C THR A 28 8.53 -3.84 2.72
N GLU A 29 9.17 -3.96 3.88
CA GLU A 29 10.62 -3.86 4.03
C GLU A 29 11.15 -4.94 4.99
N GLY A 30 12.36 -5.40 4.74
CA GLY A 30 13.04 -6.42 5.52
C GLY A 30 13.05 -7.78 4.86
N ASP A 31 13.46 -8.78 5.61
CA ASP A 31 13.60 -10.15 5.14
C ASP A 31 12.23 -10.86 5.12
N VAL A 32 11.86 -11.41 3.97
CA VAL A 32 10.59 -12.14 3.81
C VAL A 32 10.53 -13.41 4.67
N ASP A 33 11.69 -13.96 5.03
CA ASP A 33 11.82 -15.15 5.88
C ASP A 33 12.01 -14.81 7.37
N ALA A 34 11.93 -13.51 7.75
CA ALA A 34 12.01 -13.08 9.13
C ALA A 34 10.92 -13.74 9.99
N LYS A 35 11.32 -14.20 11.19
CA LYS A 35 10.41 -14.90 12.12
C LYS A 35 9.30 -13.98 12.67
N VAL A 36 9.55 -12.68 12.68
CA VAL A 36 8.59 -11.68 13.19
C VAL A 36 8.10 -10.82 12.04
N LYS A 37 6.79 -10.73 11.90
CA LYS A 37 6.14 -9.83 10.97
C LYS A 37 5.43 -8.72 11.73
N LEU A 38 5.84 -7.47 11.48
CA LEU A 38 5.20 -6.28 12.02
C LEU A 38 4.26 -5.71 10.96
N ILE A 39 2.97 -5.58 11.28
CA ILE A 39 1.99 -4.95 10.40
C ILE A 39 1.62 -3.60 11.01
N VAL A 40 1.84 -2.53 10.24
CA VAL A 40 1.55 -1.16 10.65
C VAL A 40 0.37 -0.64 9.83
N PHE A 41 -0.74 -0.33 10.53
CA PHE A 41 -1.88 0.36 9.92
C PHE A 41 -1.73 1.86 10.10
N GLU A 42 -1.79 2.61 8.99
CA GLU A 42 -1.44 4.03 9.02
C GLU A 42 -2.21 4.86 8.00
N SER A 43 -2.38 6.15 8.32
CA SER A 43 -2.98 7.14 7.41
C SER A 43 -1.96 8.20 7.03
N LEU A 44 -1.85 8.46 5.74
CA LEU A 44 -0.89 9.43 5.20
C LEU A 44 -1.17 10.90 5.59
N THR A 45 -2.36 11.20 6.14
CA THR A 45 -2.68 12.52 6.70
C THR A 45 -2.53 12.61 8.21
N CYS A 46 -2.31 11.47 8.90
CA CYS A 46 -2.18 11.43 10.34
C CYS A 46 -0.80 11.95 10.79
N SER A 47 -0.78 12.98 11.65
CA SER A 47 0.45 13.56 12.19
C SER A 47 1.24 12.58 13.07
N HIS A 48 0.57 11.76 13.87
CA HIS A 48 1.23 10.75 14.69
C HIS A 48 1.88 9.63 13.84
N CYS A 49 1.30 9.30 12.69
CA CYS A 49 1.93 8.38 11.75
C CYS A 49 3.20 9.02 11.15
N ALA A 50 3.17 10.31 10.80
CA ALA A 50 4.36 11.01 10.35
C ALA A 50 5.45 11.08 11.44
N ASP A 51 5.06 11.27 12.70
CA ASP A 51 5.97 11.24 13.84
C ASP A 51 6.60 9.86 14.03
N PHE A 52 5.85 8.77 13.84
CA PHE A 52 6.40 7.42 13.82
C PHE A 52 7.48 7.27 12.75
N HIS A 53 7.20 7.68 11.51
CA HIS A 53 8.18 7.60 10.41
C HIS A 53 9.41 8.48 10.63
N LYS A 54 9.27 9.61 11.33
CA LYS A 54 10.36 10.52 11.62
C LYS A 54 11.22 10.09 12.81
N ASN A 55 10.59 9.62 13.89
CA ASN A 55 11.23 9.50 15.20
C ASN A 55 11.44 8.04 15.64
N VAL A 56 10.64 7.08 15.16
CA VAL A 56 10.69 5.68 15.59
C VAL A 56 11.23 4.77 14.49
N TYR A 57 10.69 4.91 13.29
CA TYR A 57 11.03 4.04 12.15
C TYR A 57 12.55 4.00 11.85
N PRO A 58 13.36 5.09 11.92
CA PRO A 58 14.80 5.00 11.64
C PRO A 58 15.53 4.02 12.54
N SER A 59 15.25 4.02 13.85
CA SER A 59 15.84 3.05 14.78
C SER A 59 15.31 1.64 14.55
N LEU A 60 14.01 1.50 14.28
CA LEU A 60 13.40 0.22 13.92
C LEU A 60 14.07 -0.39 12.68
N LYS A 61 14.35 0.46 11.67
CA LYS A 61 15.03 0.06 10.45
C LYS A 61 16.44 -0.46 10.73
N THR A 62 17.28 0.35 11.39
CA THR A 62 18.69 0.00 11.63
C THR A 62 18.86 -1.17 12.60
N ASP A 63 17.99 -1.28 13.61
CA ASP A 63 18.18 -2.25 14.69
C ASP A 63 17.51 -3.60 14.41
N PHE A 64 16.51 -3.64 13.53
CA PHE A 64 15.72 -4.85 13.30
C PHE A 64 15.53 -5.19 11.83
N ILE A 65 15.10 -4.24 10.99
CA ILE A 65 14.76 -4.50 9.58
C ILE A 65 16.02 -4.83 8.77
N ASP A 66 17.05 -3.97 8.85
CA ASP A 66 18.31 -4.16 8.12
C ASP A 66 19.14 -5.37 8.61
N LYS A 67 18.82 -5.85 9.81
CA LYS A 67 19.42 -7.08 10.36
C LYS A 67 18.62 -8.36 10.02
N GLY A 68 17.53 -8.23 9.25
CA GLY A 68 16.69 -9.37 8.88
C GLY A 68 15.89 -9.98 10.02
N LEU A 69 15.75 -9.27 11.16
CA LEU A 69 15.05 -9.78 12.33
C LEU A 69 13.53 -9.67 12.21
N ILE A 70 13.05 -8.66 11.48
CA ILE A 70 11.63 -8.44 11.22
C ILE A 70 11.38 -8.11 9.75
N LEU A 71 10.21 -8.52 9.29
CA LEU A 71 9.57 -8.00 8.09
C LEU A 71 8.52 -6.99 8.51
N ILE A 72 8.60 -5.75 8.05
CA ILE A 72 7.52 -4.76 8.24
C ILE A 72 6.63 -4.71 6.99
N GLU A 73 5.32 -4.64 7.21
CA GLU A 73 4.31 -4.43 6.18
C GLU A 73 3.50 -3.18 6.52
N PHE A 74 3.52 -2.19 5.63
CA PHE A 74 2.72 -0.97 5.77
C PHE A 74 1.36 -1.16 5.11
N ARG A 75 0.29 -0.98 5.88
CA ARG A 75 -1.09 -1.07 5.41
C ARG A 75 -1.80 0.26 5.52
N ASN A 76 -2.27 0.76 4.39
CA ASN A 76 -3.03 2.01 4.39
C ASN A 76 -4.37 1.84 5.11
N PHE A 77 -4.62 2.75 6.06
CA PHE A 77 -5.87 2.94 6.77
C PHE A 77 -6.30 4.40 6.63
N PRO A 78 -6.77 4.83 5.45
CA PRO A 78 -7.04 6.25 5.18
C PRO A 78 -8.19 6.76 6.03
N LEU A 79 -7.94 7.83 6.79
CA LEU A 79 -8.94 8.48 7.65
C LEU A 79 -9.76 9.53 6.91
N ASP A 80 -9.30 9.98 5.73
CA ASP A 80 -9.95 10.97 4.88
C ASP A 80 -9.64 10.77 3.39
N MET A 81 -10.26 11.57 2.54
CA MET A 81 -10.08 11.49 1.08
C MET A 81 -8.68 11.88 0.61
N ALA A 82 -7.99 12.76 1.32
CA ALA A 82 -6.62 13.13 0.99
C ALA A 82 -5.68 11.95 1.27
N ALA A 83 -5.83 11.29 2.43
CA ALA A 83 -5.11 10.06 2.76
C ALA A 83 -5.40 8.94 1.75
N PHE A 84 -6.66 8.76 1.36
CA PHE A 84 -7.05 7.76 0.36
C PHE A 84 -6.37 8.00 -0.99
N ASN A 85 -6.34 9.26 -1.46
CA ASN A 85 -5.67 9.59 -2.71
C ASN A 85 -4.15 9.47 -2.61
N ALA A 86 -3.55 9.88 -1.50
CA ALA A 86 -2.13 9.69 -1.23
C ALA A 86 -1.74 8.20 -1.18
N SER A 87 -2.60 7.34 -0.64
CA SER A 87 -2.40 5.89 -0.65
C SER A 87 -2.31 5.31 -2.06
N LYS A 88 -3.11 5.81 -3.00
CA LYS A 88 -3.01 5.41 -4.42
C LYS A 88 -1.66 5.82 -5.01
N ILE A 89 -1.14 7.01 -4.64
CA ILE A 89 0.17 7.47 -5.08
C ILE A 89 1.27 6.58 -4.51
N ALA A 90 1.19 6.20 -3.22
CA ALA A 90 2.15 5.29 -2.60
C ALA A 90 2.23 3.93 -3.32
N HIS A 91 1.10 3.47 -3.89
CA HIS A 91 1.03 2.21 -4.63
C HIS A 91 1.15 2.34 -6.16
N CYS A 92 1.42 3.55 -6.71
CA CYS A 92 1.31 3.77 -8.16
C CYS A 92 2.27 2.91 -9.00
N LYS A 93 3.44 2.54 -8.49
CA LYS A 93 4.38 1.63 -9.16
C LYS A 93 4.00 0.15 -9.01
N ASN A 94 3.19 -0.18 -8.02
CA ASN A 94 2.81 -1.55 -7.66
C ASN A 94 4.00 -2.53 -7.56
N ASP A 95 5.14 -2.04 -7.10
CA ASP A 95 6.39 -2.81 -6.95
C ASP A 95 6.60 -3.32 -5.50
N GLY A 96 5.78 -2.86 -4.55
CA GLY A 96 5.88 -3.18 -3.12
C GLY A 96 6.95 -2.38 -2.38
N ASN A 97 7.58 -1.39 -3.04
CA ASN A 97 8.61 -0.55 -2.45
C ASN A 97 7.99 0.57 -1.61
N SER A 98 8.61 0.88 -0.48
CA SER A 98 8.18 1.90 0.50
C SER A 98 8.70 3.31 0.21
N GLU A 99 9.53 3.50 -0.80
CA GLU A 99 10.18 4.78 -1.11
C GLU A 99 9.18 5.95 -1.23
N ILE A 100 8.10 5.75 -2.00
CA ILE A 100 7.06 6.78 -2.19
C ILE A 100 6.30 7.02 -0.90
N LEU A 101 6.01 5.98 -0.12
CA LEU A 101 5.35 6.08 1.17
C LEU A 101 6.16 6.97 2.13
N HIS A 102 7.45 6.69 2.30
CA HIS A 102 8.33 7.48 3.14
C HIS A 102 8.50 8.92 2.64
N TYR A 103 8.56 9.12 1.33
CA TYR A 103 8.61 10.46 0.75
C TYR A 103 7.35 11.27 1.10
N LEU A 104 6.17 10.67 1.02
CA LEU A 104 4.91 11.32 1.39
C LEU A 104 4.88 11.71 2.86
N TYR A 105 5.33 10.84 3.79
CA TYR A 105 5.43 11.18 5.21
C TYR A 105 6.45 12.26 5.49
N LYS A 106 7.64 12.17 4.91
CA LYS A 106 8.70 13.19 5.07
C LYS A 106 8.25 14.59 4.67
N ASN A 107 7.37 14.68 3.67
CA ASN A 107 6.88 15.93 3.12
C ASN A 107 5.42 16.21 3.52
N GLN A 108 4.86 15.51 4.51
CA GLN A 108 3.44 15.58 4.86
C GLN A 108 2.95 17.02 5.08
N SER A 109 3.71 17.85 5.79
CA SER A 109 3.36 19.25 6.08
C SER A 109 3.25 20.13 4.83
N SER A 110 3.82 19.73 3.71
CA SER A 110 3.77 20.51 2.47
C SER A 110 2.50 20.26 1.64
N TRP A 111 1.87 19.09 1.80
CA TRP A 111 0.72 18.71 0.99
C TRP A 111 -0.57 18.47 1.78
N VAL A 112 -0.50 18.16 3.09
CA VAL A 112 -1.66 18.07 3.95
C VAL A 112 -2.14 19.48 4.31
N ARG A 113 -3.40 19.78 4.00
CA ARG A 113 -4.05 21.06 4.29
C ARG A 113 -5.15 20.86 5.33
N GLY A 114 -5.20 21.69 6.36
CA GLY A 114 -6.20 21.64 7.43
C GLY A 114 -5.73 20.86 8.67
N SER A 115 -6.52 20.93 9.77
CA SER A 115 -6.25 20.13 10.96
C SER A 115 -6.62 18.67 10.66
N THR A 116 -5.65 17.83 10.56
CA THR A 116 -5.86 16.38 10.62
C THR A 116 -6.10 15.98 12.06
N ILE A 117 -7.09 15.15 12.26
CA ILE A 117 -7.49 14.61 13.59
C ILE A 117 -6.30 13.92 14.25
#